data_efcd20ddf5ae0039bfcb60d9cd2b3adf
#
_entry.id   efcd20ddf5ae0039bfcb60d9cd2b3adf
#
_cell.length_a   1.000
_cell.length_b   1.000
_cell.length_c   1.000
_cell.angle_alpha   90.00
_cell.angle_beta   90.00
_cell.angle_gamma   90.00
#
_symmetry.space_group_name_H-M   'P 1'
#
loop_
_entity.id
_entity.type
_entity.pdbx_description
1 polymer ?
#
loop_
_entity_poly.entity_id
_entity_poly.type
_entity_poly.pdbx_seq_one_letter_code
_entity_poly.pdbx_strand_id
1 'polypeptide(L)'
;PGRTPEETLLEAERIRAAALAPAEPSGQDRQVAATAAQMASQARMDISRASMESAAGRVQKTYASLAGESTAAGRQLDAYA
;
A
#
# COMPACT_ATOMS: atom_id res chain seq x y z
N PRO A 1 -9.80 -12.46 -14.43
CA PRO A 1 -9.81 -11.96 -13.08
C PRO A 1 -8.41 -11.75 -12.59
N GLY A 2 -8.12 -10.55 -12.22
CA GLY A 2 -6.80 -10.15 -11.81
C GLY A 2 -6.44 -10.66 -10.43
N ARG A 3 -5.15 -10.69 -10.19
CA ARG A 3 -4.62 -10.96 -8.87
C ARG A 3 -4.80 -9.72 -8.00
N THR A 4 -4.89 -9.93 -6.70
CA THR A 4 -4.85 -8.80 -5.77
C THR A 4 -3.42 -8.26 -5.71
N PRO A 5 -3.25 -6.98 -5.33
CA PRO A 5 -1.91 -6.45 -5.13
C PRO A 5 -1.09 -7.26 -4.11
N GLU A 6 -1.75 -7.80 -3.08
CA GLU A 6 -1.08 -8.61 -2.07
C GLU A 6 -0.52 -9.90 -2.67
N GLU A 7 -1.29 -10.55 -3.53
CA GLU A 7 -0.83 -11.75 -4.24
C GLU A 7 0.32 -11.44 -5.18
N THR A 8 0.23 -10.32 -5.89
CA THR A 8 1.28 -9.87 -6.79
C THR A 8 2.56 -9.59 -6.02
N LEU A 9 2.46 -8.94 -4.87
CA LEU A 9 3.62 -8.66 -4.03
C LEU A 9 4.30 -9.95 -3.57
N LEU A 10 3.52 -10.90 -3.10
CA LEU A 10 4.05 -12.18 -2.63
C LEU A 10 4.75 -12.92 -3.75
N GLU A 11 4.13 -12.95 -4.93
CA GLU A 11 4.72 -13.62 -6.09
C GLU A 11 6.00 -12.92 -6.54
N ALA A 12 5.99 -11.59 -6.56
CA ALA A 12 7.18 -10.82 -6.94
C ALA A 12 8.34 -11.09 -5.98
N GLU A 13 8.07 -11.18 -4.69
CA GLU A 13 9.09 -11.49 -3.70
C GLU A 13 9.66 -12.88 -3.90
N ARG A 14 8.82 -13.86 -4.25
CA ARG A 14 9.27 -15.22 -4.54
C ARG A 14 10.15 -15.26 -5.79
N ILE A 15 9.75 -14.55 -6.82
CA ILE A 15 10.51 -14.49 -8.07
C ILE A 15 11.87 -13.86 -7.80
N ARG A 16 11.90 -12.78 -7.06
CA ARG A 16 13.13 -12.09 -6.72
C ARG A 16 14.06 -13.00 -5.91
N ALA A 17 13.52 -13.65 -4.90
CA ALA A 17 14.29 -14.55 -4.07
C ALA A 17 14.88 -15.71 -4.90
N ALA A 18 14.08 -16.28 -5.79
CA ALA A 18 14.54 -17.37 -6.65
C ALA A 18 15.65 -16.90 -7.60
N ALA A 19 15.50 -15.70 -8.15
CA ALA A 19 16.47 -15.15 -9.10
C ALA A 19 17.80 -14.85 -8.41
N LEU A 20 17.78 -14.49 -7.14
CA LEU A 20 18.99 -14.14 -6.37
C LEU A 20 19.50 -15.29 -5.50
N ALA A 21 18.87 -16.46 -5.57
CA ALA A 21 19.30 -17.62 -4.79
C ALA A 21 20.69 -18.14 -5.17
N PRO A 22 21.11 -18.14 -6.46
CA PRO A 22 22.46 -18.57 -6.79
C PRO A 22 23.51 -17.70 -6.12
N ALA A 23 24.62 -18.32 -5.72
CA ALA A 23 25.72 -17.59 -5.09
C ALA A 23 26.26 -16.49 -5.99
N GLU A 24 26.22 -16.73 -7.30
CA GLU A 24 26.64 -15.76 -8.30
C GLU A 24 25.54 -15.60 -9.32
N PRO A 25 24.55 -14.71 -9.06
CA PRO A 25 23.48 -14.53 -10.02
C PRO A 25 24.00 -14.03 -11.35
N SER A 26 23.47 -14.60 -12.43
CA SER A 26 23.83 -14.17 -13.79
C SER A 26 23.21 -12.78 -14.07
N GLY A 27 23.63 -12.17 -15.18
CA GLY A 27 23.02 -10.93 -15.64
C GLY A 27 21.51 -11.10 -15.86
N GLN A 28 21.11 -12.24 -16.39
CA GLN A 28 19.68 -12.54 -16.61
C GLN A 28 18.95 -12.67 -15.27
N ASP A 29 19.58 -13.34 -14.30
CA ASP A 29 18.99 -13.46 -12.95
C ASP A 29 18.78 -12.11 -12.31
N ARG A 30 19.75 -11.22 -12.45
CA ARG A 30 19.66 -9.86 -11.91
C ARG A 30 18.56 -9.06 -12.58
N GLN A 31 18.39 -9.27 -13.88
CA GLN A 31 17.33 -8.59 -14.63
C GLN A 31 15.97 -9.07 -14.19
N VAL A 32 15.80 -10.37 -13.99
CA VAL A 32 14.56 -10.94 -13.47
C VAL A 32 14.28 -10.36 -12.08
N ALA A 33 15.30 -10.32 -11.22
CA ALA A 33 15.15 -9.77 -9.88
C ALA A 33 14.77 -8.29 -9.91
N ALA A 34 15.33 -7.51 -10.83
CA ALA A 34 15.00 -6.10 -10.97
C ALA A 34 13.55 -5.91 -11.42
N THR A 35 13.10 -6.74 -12.37
CA THR A 35 11.71 -6.70 -12.83
C THR A 35 10.76 -7.06 -11.69
N ALA A 36 11.10 -8.10 -10.94
CA ALA A 36 10.30 -8.50 -9.79
C ALA A 36 10.26 -7.40 -8.71
N ALA A 37 11.37 -6.70 -8.52
CA ALA A 37 11.43 -5.59 -7.58
C ALA A 37 10.50 -4.45 -8.00
N GLN A 38 10.40 -4.17 -9.30
CA GLN A 38 9.47 -3.18 -9.81
C GLN A 38 8.03 -3.61 -9.61
N MET A 39 7.74 -4.86 -9.85
CA MET A 39 6.40 -5.42 -9.61
C MET A 39 6.03 -5.30 -8.14
N ALA A 40 6.96 -5.62 -7.25
CA ALA A 40 6.74 -5.50 -5.82
C ALA A 40 6.49 -4.05 -5.41
N SER A 41 7.26 -3.13 -5.95
CA SER A 41 7.10 -1.71 -5.67
C SER A 41 5.73 -1.22 -6.10
N GLN A 42 5.30 -1.59 -7.31
CA GLN A 42 3.99 -1.22 -7.81
C GLN A 42 2.88 -1.81 -6.94
N ALA A 43 3.02 -3.08 -6.56
CA ALA A 43 2.04 -3.73 -5.71
C ALA A 43 1.93 -3.06 -4.34
N ARG A 44 3.06 -2.65 -3.76
CA ARG A 44 3.05 -1.92 -2.49
C ARG A 44 2.34 -0.59 -2.61
N MET A 45 2.54 0.10 -3.72
CA MET A 45 1.84 1.36 -3.99
C MET A 45 0.34 1.14 -4.10
N ASP A 46 -0.07 0.07 -4.79
CA ASP A 46 -1.48 -0.25 -4.94
C ASP A 46 -2.12 -0.61 -3.60
N ILE A 47 -1.42 -1.37 -2.76
CA ILE A 47 -1.87 -1.72 -1.41
C ILE A 47 -2.03 -0.45 -0.58
N SER A 48 -1.03 0.43 -0.64
CA SER A 48 -1.02 1.67 0.10
C SER A 48 -2.18 2.57 -0.32
N ARG A 49 -2.42 2.66 -1.63
CA ARG A 49 -3.52 3.46 -2.17
C ARG A 49 -4.86 2.94 -1.71
N ALA A 50 -5.07 1.62 -1.79
CA ALA A 50 -6.31 1.01 -1.34
C ALA A 50 -6.54 1.23 0.15
N SER A 51 -5.47 1.15 0.94
CA SER A 51 -5.52 1.40 2.37
C SER A 51 -5.88 2.86 2.66
N MET A 52 -5.30 3.79 1.91
CA MET A 52 -5.61 5.22 2.08
C MET A 52 -7.05 5.53 1.67
N GLU A 53 -7.52 4.93 0.60
CA GLU A 53 -8.91 5.09 0.17
C GLU A 53 -9.88 4.59 1.21
N SER A 54 -9.60 3.44 1.81
CA SER A 54 -10.41 2.89 2.89
C SER A 54 -10.39 3.81 4.11
N ALA A 55 -9.21 4.31 4.49
CA ALA A 55 -9.08 5.23 5.61
C ALA A 55 -9.81 6.54 5.35
N ALA A 56 -9.70 7.08 4.14
CA ALA A 56 -10.39 8.30 3.77
C ALA A 56 -11.90 8.10 3.83
N GLY A 57 -12.38 6.96 3.35
CA GLY A 57 -13.80 6.63 3.42
C GLY A 57 -14.30 6.56 4.85
N ARG A 58 -13.53 5.95 5.73
CA ARG A 58 -13.88 5.85 7.15
C ARG A 58 -13.88 7.22 7.83
N VAL A 59 -12.89 8.04 7.50
CA VAL A 59 -12.81 9.39 8.04
C VAL A 59 -14.02 10.21 7.61
N GLN A 60 -14.40 10.13 6.36
CA GLN A 60 -15.58 10.84 5.86
C GLN A 60 -16.84 10.36 6.55
N LYS A 61 -17.00 9.07 6.75
CA LYS A 61 -18.14 8.52 7.48
C LYS A 61 -18.18 9.03 8.92
N THR A 62 -17.02 9.07 9.56
CA THR A 62 -16.92 9.55 10.92
C THR A 62 -17.33 11.02 10.99
N TYR A 63 -16.86 11.84 10.07
CA TYR A 63 -17.26 13.24 10.02
C TYR A 63 -18.75 13.37 9.79
N ALA A 64 -19.31 12.58 8.88
CA ALA A 64 -20.73 12.64 8.59
C ALA A 64 -21.57 12.26 9.82
N SER A 65 -21.15 11.23 10.54
CA SER A 65 -21.86 10.77 11.73
C SER A 65 -21.71 11.73 12.90
N LEU A 66 -20.61 12.48 12.94
CA LEU A 66 -20.38 13.47 13.99
C LEU A 66 -20.86 14.86 13.58
N ALA A 67 -21.49 15.00 12.42
CA ALA A 67 -21.90 16.29 11.91
C ALA A 67 -22.77 17.08 12.91
N GLY A 68 -23.61 16.37 13.65
CA GLY A 68 -24.43 17.00 14.67
C GLY A 68 -23.68 17.45 15.90
N GLU A 69 -22.53 16.84 16.17
CA GLU A 69 -21.73 17.12 17.34
C GLU A 69 -20.42 17.83 17.02
N SER A 70 -20.09 17.87 15.74
CA SER A 70 -18.80 18.33 15.27
C SER A 70 -18.49 19.77 15.66
N THR A 71 -19.50 20.58 15.85
CA THR A 71 -19.31 21.98 16.21
C THR A 71 -18.56 22.10 17.52
N ALA A 72 -18.95 21.31 18.52
CA ALA A 72 -18.30 21.33 19.80
C ALA A 72 -16.86 20.84 19.69
N ALA A 73 -16.63 19.76 18.95
CA ALA A 73 -15.28 19.24 18.75
C ALA A 73 -14.40 20.23 18.00
N GLY A 74 -14.94 20.87 16.98
CA GLY A 74 -14.22 21.88 16.22
C GLY A 74 -13.84 23.06 17.10
N ARG A 75 -14.73 23.50 17.95
CA ARG A 75 -14.46 24.60 18.85
C ARG A 75 -13.37 24.28 19.85
N GLN A 76 -13.34 23.03 20.34
CA GLN A 76 -12.29 22.63 21.26
C GLN A 76 -10.93 22.68 20.60
N LEU A 77 -10.85 22.24 19.36
CA LEU A 77 -9.60 22.33 18.62
C LEU A 77 -9.18 23.76 18.38
N ASP A 78 -10.13 24.60 18.08
CA ASP A 78 -9.84 26.02 17.88
C ASP A 78 -9.38 26.69 19.16
N ALA A 79 -9.87 26.23 20.28
CA ALA A 79 -9.45 26.78 21.58
C ALA A 79 -7.99 26.50 21.86
N TYR A 80 -7.44 25.43 21.33
CA TYR A 80 -6.02 25.10 21.48
C TYR A 80 -5.16 25.83 20.47
N ALA A 81 -5.76 26.29 19.43
CA ALA A 81 -5.03 27.02 18.41
C ALA A 81 -4.94 28.50 18.83
#